data_78bacb499686b972ffabf12e2c6d0ff3
#
_entry.id   78bacb499686b972ffabf12e2c6d0ff3
#
_cell.length_a   1.000
_cell.length_b   1.000
_cell.length_c   1.000
_cell.angle_alpha   90.00
_cell.angle_beta   90.00
_cell.angle_gamma   90.00
#
_symmetry.space_group_name_H-M   'P 1'
#
loop_
_entity.id
_entity.type
_entity.pdbx_description
1 polymer ?
#
loop_
_entity_poly.entity_id
_entity_poly.type
_entity_poly.pdbx_seq_one_letter_code
_entity_poly.pdbx_strand_id
1 'polypeptide(L)'
;MQKSETLKKLLAVSAVAAMFISVGVQAKTSTSATQSDAAGQTASNTRLSAGDEKALKDMAQANINEIAAAKIALNKAQSSEVKAFAQKMVDDHGAALTKVQTTAQQKGVTLPTEPDAMHKTMAAQLEKQSGDAFDKMYMENAGTKDHEMVLAKLKSDASMIKDPDVKALADAHTPVVEQHLKSAQQINK
;
A
#
# COMPACT_ATOMS: atom_id res chain seq x y z
N MET A 1 30.20 6.53 -40.05
CA MET A 1 30.99 7.78 -39.81
C MET A 1 30.15 8.73 -39.00
N GLN A 2 30.80 9.31 -37.97
CA GLN A 2 30.45 10.38 -37.02
C GLN A 2 29.65 9.93 -35.79
N LYS A 3 30.32 9.72 -34.68
CA LYS A 3 30.94 10.57 -33.63
C LYS A 3 29.83 11.23 -32.81
N SER A 4 29.59 10.71 -31.55
CA SER A 4 30.23 11.15 -30.31
C SER A 4 29.94 12.60 -29.96
N GLU A 5 29.23 12.83 -28.86
CA GLU A 5 29.60 13.89 -27.91
C GLU A 5 29.00 13.60 -26.53
N THR A 6 29.89 13.40 -25.64
CA THR A 6 29.79 13.42 -24.18
C THR A 6 29.54 14.84 -23.69
N LEU A 7 28.64 15.04 -22.72
CA LEU A 7 28.66 16.26 -21.92
C LEU A 7 28.63 15.94 -20.41
N LYS A 8 29.84 15.97 -19.86
CA LYS A 8 30.12 16.10 -18.40
C LYS A 8 29.96 17.57 -18.04
N LYS A 9 29.33 17.87 -16.92
CA LYS A 9 29.49 19.10 -16.08
C LYS A 9 28.62 18.89 -14.84
N LEU A 10 28.98 19.09 -13.67
CA LEU A 10 30.07 19.62 -12.84
C LEU A 10 29.42 19.81 -11.45
N LEU A 11 30.07 19.32 -10.45
CA LEU A 11 29.79 19.58 -9.04
C LEU A 11 29.93 21.06 -8.73
N ALA A 12 29.06 21.59 -7.86
CA ALA A 12 29.36 22.79 -7.08
C ALA A 12 29.02 22.55 -5.61
N VAL A 13 30.04 22.33 -4.82
CA VAL A 13 30.05 22.37 -3.36
C VAL A 13 30.17 23.82 -2.96
N SER A 14 29.30 24.32 -2.11
CA SER A 14 29.50 25.61 -1.41
C SER A 14 29.30 25.39 0.09
N ALA A 15 30.40 25.29 0.78
CA ALA A 15 30.53 25.44 2.21
C ALA A 15 30.55 26.91 2.57
N VAL A 16 29.69 27.34 3.48
CA VAL A 16 29.84 28.64 4.18
C VAL A 16 29.84 28.36 5.67
N ALA A 17 31.03 28.50 6.25
CA ALA A 17 31.24 28.59 7.67
C ALA A 17 31.13 30.06 8.07
N ALA A 18 30.31 30.39 9.06
CA ALA A 18 30.36 31.66 9.76
C ALA A 18 30.42 31.41 11.26
N MET A 19 31.58 31.62 11.82
CA MET A 19 31.82 31.78 13.27
C MET A 19 31.38 33.18 13.70
N PHE A 20 30.61 33.27 14.76
CA PHE A 20 30.54 34.47 15.58
C PHE A 20 30.77 34.12 17.06
N ILE A 21 31.87 34.64 17.53
CA ILE A 21 32.21 34.74 18.96
C ILE A 21 31.66 36.09 19.43
N SER A 22 30.95 36.15 20.52
CA SER A 22 30.82 37.37 21.33
C SER A 22 30.54 37.03 22.78
N VAL A 23 31.33 37.68 23.55
CA VAL A 23 31.60 37.72 24.97
C VAL A 23 30.42 38.32 25.77
N GLY A 24 30.11 37.69 26.86
CA GLY A 24 29.67 38.07 28.19
C GLY A 24 28.86 39.34 28.43
N VAL A 25 27.84 39.17 29.28
CA VAL A 25 27.65 39.94 30.53
C VAL A 25 26.61 39.24 31.38
N GLN A 26 26.93 38.98 32.66
CA GLN A 26 26.04 38.52 33.69
C GLN A 26 25.14 39.66 34.19
N ALA A 27 23.83 39.44 34.23
CA ALA A 27 22.98 40.18 35.17
C ALA A 27 21.90 39.19 35.70
N LYS A 28 21.95 38.97 37.02
CA LYS A 28 20.94 38.26 37.78
C LYS A 28 19.69 39.10 37.85
N THR A 29 18.58 38.61 37.35
CA THR A 29 17.25 38.99 37.82
C THR A 29 16.34 37.76 37.80
N SER A 30 15.88 37.41 38.98
CA SER A 30 14.88 36.38 39.22
C SER A 30 13.53 36.83 38.64
N THR A 31 13.04 36.16 37.66
CA THR A 31 11.62 36.28 37.28
C THR A 31 11.13 34.90 36.87
N SER A 32 10.08 34.46 37.55
CA SER A 32 9.39 33.21 37.29
C SER A 32 9.04 33.08 35.79
N ALA A 33 9.74 32.21 35.10
CA ALA A 33 9.36 31.82 33.75
C ALA A 33 8.41 30.65 33.85
N THR A 34 7.18 30.90 33.48
CA THR A 34 6.15 29.89 33.16
C THR A 34 6.76 28.93 32.15
N GLN A 35 6.97 27.72 32.58
CA GLN A 35 7.44 26.61 31.75
C GLN A 35 6.30 26.27 30.81
N SER A 36 6.36 26.76 29.57
CA SER A 36 5.54 26.23 28.50
C SER A 36 6.02 24.83 28.21
N ASP A 37 5.29 23.87 28.69
CA ASP A 37 5.40 22.47 28.29
C ASP A 37 5.21 22.41 26.77
N ALA A 38 6.30 22.42 26.04
CA ALA A 38 6.32 21.87 24.70
C ALA A 38 6.05 20.38 24.86
N ALA A 39 4.77 20.01 24.75
CA ALA A 39 4.37 18.63 24.62
C ALA A 39 5.06 18.06 23.40
N GLY A 40 6.24 17.49 23.63
CA GLY A 40 6.87 16.58 22.69
C GLY A 40 5.87 15.48 22.45
N GLN A 41 5.32 15.41 21.24
CA GLN A 41 4.62 14.25 20.75
C GLN A 41 5.63 13.10 20.73
N THR A 42 5.79 12.45 21.88
CA THR A 42 6.34 11.10 21.92
C THR A 42 5.36 10.27 21.13
N ALA A 43 5.75 9.88 19.92
CA ALA A 43 5.07 8.81 19.18
C ALA A 43 5.00 7.63 20.16
N SER A 44 3.84 7.45 20.77
CA SER A 44 3.56 6.34 21.64
C SER A 44 3.67 5.10 20.75
N ASN A 45 4.77 4.39 20.87
CA ASN A 45 4.96 3.08 20.24
C ASN A 45 4.06 2.07 20.97
N THR A 46 2.77 2.36 21.00
CA THR A 46 1.77 1.45 21.54
C THR A 46 1.63 0.31 20.55
N ARG A 47 1.99 -0.86 21.02
CA ARG A 47 1.79 -2.11 20.29
C ARG A 47 0.35 -2.17 19.78
N LEU A 48 0.18 -2.51 18.51
CA LEU A 48 -1.15 -2.66 17.91
C LEU A 48 -2.01 -3.66 18.70
N SER A 49 -3.30 -3.42 18.74
CA SER A 49 -4.23 -4.45 19.19
C SER A 49 -4.20 -5.67 18.24
N ALA A 50 -4.62 -6.82 18.71
CA ALA A 50 -4.72 -8.01 17.85
C ALA A 50 -5.66 -7.79 16.65
N GLY A 51 -6.68 -6.94 16.81
CA GLY A 51 -7.58 -6.55 15.74
C GLY A 51 -6.89 -5.70 14.66
N ASP A 52 -6.13 -4.69 15.07
CA ASP A 52 -5.38 -3.83 14.15
C ASP A 52 -4.29 -4.61 13.42
N GLU A 53 -3.55 -5.48 14.15
CA GLU A 53 -2.53 -6.33 13.55
C GLU A 53 -3.15 -7.29 12.51
N LYS A 54 -4.30 -7.89 12.85
CA LYS A 54 -5.04 -8.74 11.93
C LYS A 54 -5.50 -7.97 10.68
N ALA A 55 -6.05 -6.79 10.85
CA ALA A 55 -6.50 -5.96 9.72
C ALA A 55 -5.35 -5.60 8.77
N LEU A 56 -4.15 -5.27 9.30
CA LEU A 56 -2.96 -5.06 8.46
C LEU A 56 -2.57 -6.30 7.67
N LYS A 57 -2.55 -7.47 8.32
CA LYS A 57 -2.22 -8.74 7.66
C LYS A 57 -3.23 -9.11 6.59
N ASP A 58 -4.52 -8.90 6.85
CA ASP A 58 -5.60 -9.18 5.91
C ASP A 58 -5.55 -8.26 4.69
N MET A 59 -5.31 -6.96 4.89
CA MET A 59 -5.11 -6.02 3.77
C MET A 59 -3.88 -6.38 2.94
N ALA A 60 -2.77 -6.76 3.56
CA ALA A 60 -1.58 -7.21 2.85
C ALA A 60 -1.87 -8.48 2.02
N GLN A 61 -2.54 -9.47 2.64
CA GLN A 61 -2.87 -10.73 1.98
C GLN A 61 -3.78 -10.51 0.77
N ALA A 62 -4.83 -9.69 0.91
CA ALA A 62 -5.71 -9.34 -0.20
C ALA A 62 -4.94 -8.73 -1.37
N ASN A 63 -4.11 -7.71 -1.10
CA ASN A 63 -3.32 -7.09 -2.16
C ASN A 63 -2.35 -8.06 -2.84
N ILE A 64 -1.69 -8.95 -2.08
CA ILE A 64 -0.77 -9.96 -2.63
C ILE A 64 -1.53 -10.94 -3.53
N ASN A 65 -2.71 -11.41 -3.11
CA ASN A 65 -3.55 -12.32 -3.87
C ASN A 65 -3.98 -11.71 -5.20
N GLU A 66 -4.49 -10.47 -5.17
CA GLU A 66 -4.97 -9.76 -6.36
C GLU A 66 -3.82 -9.47 -7.35
N ILE A 67 -2.66 -9.03 -6.87
CA ILE A 67 -1.48 -8.81 -7.72
C ILE A 67 -1.05 -10.12 -8.40
N ALA A 68 -1.07 -11.24 -7.69
CA ALA A 68 -0.67 -12.52 -8.24
C ALA A 68 -1.62 -12.98 -9.36
N ALA A 69 -2.93 -12.92 -9.14
CA ALA A 69 -3.93 -13.26 -10.15
C ALA A 69 -3.87 -12.31 -11.37
N ALA A 70 -3.71 -11.01 -11.12
CA ALA A 70 -3.62 -10.02 -12.18
C ALA A 70 -2.38 -10.20 -13.07
N LYS A 71 -1.23 -10.58 -12.51
CA LYS A 71 -0.03 -10.88 -13.30
C LYS A 71 -0.23 -12.08 -14.24
N ILE A 72 -0.99 -13.09 -13.81
CA ILE A 72 -1.37 -14.20 -14.69
C ILE A 72 -2.26 -13.69 -15.82
N ALA A 73 -3.24 -12.83 -15.51
CA ALA A 73 -4.16 -12.28 -16.49
C ALA A 73 -3.45 -11.39 -17.53
N LEU A 74 -2.46 -10.59 -17.13
CA LEU A 74 -1.66 -9.81 -18.08
C LEU A 74 -0.98 -10.67 -19.16
N ASN A 75 -0.57 -11.88 -18.78
CA ASN A 75 0.11 -12.79 -19.70
C ASN A 75 -0.87 -13.63 -20.54
N LYS A 76 -2.04 -13.98 -20.01
CA LYS A 76 -2.92 -15.01 -20.60
C LYS A 76 -4.24 -14.48 -21.16
N ALA A 77 -4.76 -13.37 -20.67
CA ALA A 77 -6.00 -12.80 -21.15
C ALA A 77 -5.95 -12.48 -22.66
N GLN A 78 -7.06 -12.69 -23.35
CA GLN A 78 -7.20 -12.32 -24.75
C GLN A 78 -7.90 -10.97 -24.91
N SER A 79 -8.93 -10.72 -24.10
CA SER A 79 -9.66 -9.44 -24.12
C SER A 79 -8.76 -8.29 -23.69
N SER A 80 -8.77 -7.21 -24.47
CA SER A 80 -8.09 -5.96 -24.11
C SER A 80 -8.67 -5.32 -22.85
N GLU A 81 -9.97 -5.50 -22.60
CA GLU A 81 -10.65 -5.00 -21.41
C GLU A 81 -10.20 -5.74 -20.17
N VAL A 82 -10.06 -7.08 -20.25
CA VAL A 82 -9.54 -7.90 -19.15
C VAL A 82 -8.07 -7.58 -18.87
N LYS A 83 -7.24 -7.38 -19.90
CA LYS A 83 -5.85 -6.92 -19.71
C LYS A 83 -5.78 -5.55 -19.05
N ALA A 84 -6.61 -4.61 -19.47
CA ALA A 84 -6.65 -3.28 -18.87
C ALA A 84 -7.09 -3.34 -17.39
N PHE A 85 -8.09 -4.17 -17.09
CA PHE A 85 -8.50 -4.42 -15.71
C PHE A 85 -7.35 -5.04 -14.90
N ALA A 86 -6.69 -6.07 -15.42
CA ALA A 86 -5.56 -6.72 -14.74
C ALA A 86 -4.39 -5.74 -14.48
N GLN A 87 -4.08 -4.86 -15.44
CA GLN A 87 -3.06 -3.83 -15.21
C GLN A 87 -3.45 -2.89 -14.08
N LYS A 88 -4.70 -2.45 -14.06
CA LYS A 88 -5.22 -1.61 -12.97
C LYS A 88 -5.11 -2.32 -11.62
N MET A 89 -5.38 -3.63 -11.55
CA MET A 89 -5.20 -4.41 -10.31
C MET A 89 -3.74 -4.41 -9.85
N VAL A 90 -2.78 -4.61 -10.76
CA VAL A 90 -1.36 -4.56 -10.40
C VAL A 90 -0.97 -3.19 -9.85
N ASP A 91 -1.41 -2.12 -10.50
CA ASP A 91 -1.02 -0.75 -10.14
C ASP A 91 -1.65 -0.33 -8.79
N ASP A 92 -2.96 -0.48 -8.64
CA ASP A 92 -3.68 0.00 -7.46
C ASP A 92 -3.37 -0.87 -6.22
N HIS A 93 -3.39 -2.20 -6.36
CA HIS A 93 -3.05 -3.10 -5.26
C HIS A 93 -1.56 -3.06 -4.92
N GLY A 94 -0.68 -2.80 -5.90
CA GLY A 94 0.74 -2.56 -5.67
C GLY A 94 0.99 -1.31 -4.82
N ALA A 95 0.31 -0.21 -5.16
CA ALA A 95 0.39 1.03 -4.39
C ALA A 95 -0.20 0.87 -2.97
N ALA A 96 -1.33 0.15 -2.84
CA ALA A 96 -1.95 -0.15 -1.55
C ALA A 96 -1.04 -1.03 -0.69
N LEU A 97 -0.46 -2.09 -1.25
CA LEU A 97 0.47 -2.98 -0.54
C LEU A 97 1.68 -2.23 0.01
N THR A 98 2.26 -1.32 -0.78
CA THR A 98 3.39 -0.50 -0.35
C THR A 98 3.05 0.33 0.89
N LYS A 99 1.86 0.93 0.95
CA LYS A 99 1.38 1.69 2.11
C LYS A 99 1.20 0.78 3.33
N VAL A 100 0.58 -0.38 3.15
CA VAL A 100 0.39 -1.38 4.22
C VAL A 100 1.74 -1.86 4.76
N GLN A 101 2.71 -2.14 3.90
CA GLN A 101 4.06 -2.55 4.28
C GLN A 101 4.78 -1.47 5.09
N THR A 102 4.67 -0.21 4.68
CA THR A 102 5.25 0.92 5.41
C THR A 102 4.68 1.03 6.82
N THR A 103 3.34 0.97 6.95
CA THR A 103 2.69 1.01 8.26
C THR A 103 3.06 -0.19 9.12
N ALA A 104 3.06 -1.39 8.54
CA ALA A 104 3.43 -2.62 9.25
C ALA A 104 4.88 -2.56 9.78
N GLN A 105 5.82 -2.04 8.97
CA GLN A 105 7.20 -1.84 9.38
C GLN A 105 7.29 -0.87 10.56
N GLN A 106 6.58 0.25 10.52
CA GLN A 106 6.55 1.24 11.61
C GLN A 106 5.96 0.66 12.90
N LYS A 107 4.97 -0.24 12.77
CA LYS A 107 4.27 -0.87 13.90
C LYS A 107 4.89 -2.20 14.33
N GLY A 108 5.95 -2.68 13.68
CA GLY A 108 6.64 -3.94 14.02
C GLY A 108 5.81 -5.20 13.69
N VAL A 109 4.94 -5.13 12.68
CA VAL A 109 4.09 -6.25 12.25
C VAL A 109 4.72 -7.00 11.09
N THR A 110 4.83 -8.31 11.21
CA THR A 110 5.25 -9.20 10.11
C THR A 110 4.06 -9.52 9.22
N LEU A 111 4.17 -9.22 7.93
CA LEU A 111 3.15 -9.45 6.92
C LEU A 111 3.39 -10.76 6.16
N PRO A 112 2.33 -11.34 5.53
CA PRO A 112 2.50 -12.40 4.54
C PRO A 112 3.30 -11.88 3.34
N THR A 113 3.96 -12.80 2.63
CA THR A 113 4.80 -12.48 1.46
C THR A 113 4.36 -13.21 0.20
N GLU A 114 3.42 -14.15 0.33
CA GLU A 114 2.93 -14.99 -0.75
C GLU A 114 1.40 -15.08 -0.73
N PRO A 115 0.78 -15.40 -1.88
CA PRO A 115 -0.64 -15.71 -1.90
C PRO A 115 -0.99 -16.86 -0.94
N ASP A 116 -2.17 -16.79 -0.34
CA ASP A 116 -2.66 -17.86 0.52
C ASP A 116 -3.00 -19.15 -0.27
N ALA A 117 -3.33 -20.22 0.45
CA ALA A 117 -3.56 -21.55 -0.15
C ALA A 117 -4.72 -21.55 -1.14
N MET A 118 -5.78 -20.79 -0.87
CA MET A 118 -6.96 -20.68 -1.75
C MET A 118 -6.56 -20.00 -3.07
N HIS A 119 -5.84 -18.89 -2.99
CA HIS A 119 -5.43 -18.13 -4.17
C HIS A 119 -4.30 -18.82 -4.96
N LYS A 120 -3.42 -19.58 -4.31
CA LYS A 120 -2.48 -20.49 -5.01
C LYS A 120 -3.25 -21.57 -5.81
N THR A 121 -4.32 -22.10 -5.25
CA THR A 121 -5.17 -23.08 -5.96
C THR A 121 -5.90 -22.42 -7.14
N MET A 122 -6.47 -21.24 -6.94
CA MET A 122 -7.12 -20.47 -8.01
C MET A 122 -6.11 -20.12 -9.13
N ALA A 123 -4.91 -19.66 -8.77
CA ALA A 123 -3.85 -19.39 -9.73
C ALA A 123 -3.52 -20.64 -10.58
N ALA A 124 -3.38 -21.80 -9.96
CA ALA A 124 -3.14 -23.06 -10.67
C ALA A 124 -4.31 -23.48 -11.59
N GLN A 125 -5.54 -23.09 -11.25
CA GLN A 125 -6.70 -23.30 -12.12
C GLN A 125 -6.71 -22.33 -13.30
N LEU A 126 -6.42 -21.04 -13.07
CA LEU A 126 -6.26 -20.02 -14.11
C LEU A 126 -5.17 -20.39 -15.11
N GLU A 127 -4.04 -20.93 -14.64
CA GLU A 127 -2.94 -21.35 -15.51
C GLU A 127 -3.34 -22.47 -16.51
N LYS A 128 -4.34 -23.28 -16.18
CA LYS A 128 -4.87 -24.33 -17.06
C LYS A 128 -5.84 -23.81 -18.13
N GLN A 129 -6.35 -22.59 -17.97
CA GLN A 129 -7.30 -22.00 -18.90
C GLN A 129 -6.58 -21.21 -19.99
N SER A 130 -7.27 -20.95 -21.09
CA SER A 130 -6.84 -20.09 -22.18
C SER A 130 -8.04 -19.48 -22.88
N GLY A 131 -7.81 -18.41 -23.66
CA GLY A 131 -8.88 -17.80 -24.44
C GLY A 131 -10.01 -17.23 -23.58
N ASP A 132 -11.21 -17.21 -24.12
CA ASP A 132 -12.40 -16.70 -23.45
C ASP A 132 -12.70 -17.42 -22.13
N ALA A 133 -12.33 -18.71 -22.01
CA ALA A 133 -12.50 -19.46 -20.77
C ALA A 133 -11.58 -18.92 -19.66
N PHE A 134 -10.37 -18.49 -20.01
CA PHE A 134 -9.49 -17.82 -19.08
C PHE A 134 -10.08 -16.46 -18.64
N ASP A 135 -10.44 -15.63 -19.60
CA ASP A 135 -10.96 -14.27 -19.33
C ASP A 135 -12.18 -14.34 -18.43
N LYS A 136 -13.13 -15.21 -18.75
CA LYS A 136 -14.32 -15.45 -17.92
C LYS A 136 -13.97 -15.91 -16.52
N MET A 137 -13.10 -16.92 -16.37
CA MET A 137 -12.73 -17.46 -15.07
C MET A 137 -12.01 -16.40 -14.21
N TYR A 138 -11.11 -15.61 -14.80
CA TYR A 138 -10.41 -14.53 -14.09
C TYR A 138 -11.38 -13.46 -13.59
N MET A 139 -12.28 -12.98 -14.45
CA MET A 139 -13.22 -11.92 -14.09
C MET A 139 -14.27 -12.39 -13.08
N GLU A 140 -14.72 -13.64 -13.16
CA GLU A 140 -15.69 -14.21 -12.20
C GLU A 140 -15.06 -14.40 -10.80
N ASN A 141 -13.82 -14.90 -10.73
CA ASN A 141 -13.20 -15.23 -9.45
C ASN A 141 -12.41 -14.05 -8.90
N ALA A 142 -11.31 -13.64 -9.52
CA ALA A 142 -10.50 -12.53 -9.05
C ALA A 142 -11.23 -11.18 -9.21
N GLY A 143 -11.88 -10.93 -10.35
CA GLY A 143 -12.56 -9.66 -10.59
C GLY A 143 -13.78 -9.44 -9.73
N THR A 144 -14.62 -10.45 -9.53
CA THR A 144 -15.93 -10.29 -8.85
C THR A 144 -15.92 -10.88 -7.45
N LYS A 145 -15.76 -12.20 -7.32
CA LYS A 145 -15.92 -12.88 -6.02
C LYS A 145 -14.91 -12.44 -4.97
N ASP A 146 -13.64 -12.29 -5.35
CA ASP A 146 -12.60 -11.88 -4.42
C ASP A 146 -12.83 -10.43 -3.95
N HIS A 147 -13.20 -9.52 -4.86
CA HIS A 147 -13.52 -8.15 -4.48
C HIS A 147 -14.76 -8.06 -3.58
N GLU A 148 -15.78 -8.89 -3.79
CA GLU A 148 -16.93 -9.01 -2.88
C GLU A 148 -16.49 -9.46 -1.48
N MET A 149 -15.63 -10.49 -1.38
CA MET A 149 -15.12 -10.99 -0.11
C MET A 149 -14.25 -9.95 0.61
N VAL A 150 -13.32 -9.31 -0.12
CA VAL A 150 -12.44 -8.28 0.43
C VAL A 150 -13.26 -7.08 0.94
N LEU A 151 -14.26 -6.64 0.17
CA LEU A 151 -15.13 -5.53 0.55
C LEU A 151 -15.95 -5.86 1.80
N ALA A 152 -16.54 -7.05 1.86
CA ALA A 152 -17.27 -7.51 3.05
C ALA A 152 -16.35 -7.55 4.28
N LYS A 153 -15.12 -8.01 4.10
CA LYS A 153 -14.14 -8.07 5.17
C LYS A 153 -13.70 -6.68 5.65
N LEU A 154 -13.37 -5.76 4.75
CA LEU A 154 -13.01 -4.38 5.09
C LEU A 154 -14.13 -3.71 5.90
N LYS A 155 -15.39 -3.89 5.49
CA LYS A 155 -16.57 -3.36 6.22
C LYS A 155 -16.74 -3.99 7.60
N SER A 156 -16.51 -5.30 7.70
CA SER A 156 -16.58 -6.00 8.99
C SER A 156 -15.47 -5.55 9.95
N ASP A 157 -14.25 -5.43 9.45
CA ASP A 157 -13.09 -5.10 10.27
C ASP A 157 -13.06 -3.62 10.70
N ALA A 158 -13.72 -2.73 9.94
CA ALA A 158 -13.74 -1.29 10.18
C ALA A 158 -14.15 -0.90 11.62
N SER A 159 -15.06 -1.66 12.24
CA SER A 159 -15.51 -1.42 13.63
C SER A 159 -14.50 -1.88 14.69
N MET A 160 -13.59 -2.77 14.33
CA MET A 160 -12.59 -3.35 15.23
C MET A 160 -11.25 -2.63 15.19
N ILE A 161 -11.00 -1.85 14.13
CA ILE A 161 -9.76 -1.08 13.96
C ILE A 161 -9.79 0.13 14.91
N LYS A 162 -8.77 0.24 15.74
CA LYS A 162 -8.59 1.32 16.74
C LYS A 162 -7.41 2.21 16.44
N ASP A 163 -6.37 1.66 15.81
CA ASP A 163 -5.18 2.41 15.43
C ASP A 163 -5.52 3.35 14.25
N PRO A 164 -5.24 4.66 14.35
CA PRO A 164 -5.62 5.63 13.33
C PRO A 164 -4.92 5.41 11.99
N ASP A 165 -3.67 4.90 11.97
CA ASP A 165 -2.93 4.64 10.75
C ASP A 165 -3.52 3.44 10.01
N VAL A 166 -3.86 2.37 10.76
CA VAL A 166 -4.53 1.19 10.20
C VAL A 166 -5.92 1.54 9.67
N LYS A 167 -6.64 2.39 10.42
CA LYS A 167 -7.95 2.88 9.98
C LYS A 167 -7.86 3.67 8.67
N ALA A 168 -6.90 4.57 8.57
CA ALA A 168 -6.69 5.36 7.35
C ALA A 168 -6.39 4.48 6.12
N LEU A 169 -5.66 3.37 6.30
CA LEU A 169 -5.43 2.39 5.23
C LEU A 169 -6.74 1.72 4.80
N ALA A 170 -7.55 1.25 5.74
CA ALA A 170 -8.83 0.59 5.44
C ALA A 170 -9.82 1.56 4.77
N ASP A 171 -9.91 2.80 5.28
CA ASP A 171 -10.76 3.85 4.72
C ASP A 171 -10.35 4.23 3.28
N ALA A 172 -9.05 4.24 2.99
CA ALA A 172 -8.54 4.50 1.65
C ALA A 172 -8.71 3.31 0.70
N HIS A 173 -8.65 2.09 1.21
CA HIS A 173 -8.76 0.86 0.41
C HIS A 173 -10.19 0.57 -0.02
N THR A 174 -11.16 0.78 0.86
CA THR A 174 -12.57 0.44 0.64
C THR A 174 -13.14 1.01 -0.67
N PRO A 175 -13.05 2.33 -0.97
CA PRO A 175 -13.60 2.87 -2.21
C PRO A 175 -12.89 2.36 -3.47
N VAL A 176 -11.61 2.00 -3.38
CA VAL A 176 -10.85 1.42 -4.50
C VAL A 176 -11.40 0.03 -4.83
N VAL A 177 -11.58 -0.82 -3.82
CA VAL A 177 -12.15 -2.17 -3.99
C VAL A 177 -13.58 -2.10 -4.52
N GLU A 178 -14.40 -1.15 -4.04
CA GLU A 178 -15.76 -0.92 -4.58
C GLU A 178 -15.73 -0.54 -6.06
N GLN A 179 -14.79 0.31 -6.48
CA GLN A 179 -14.64 0.69 -7.88
C GLN A 179 -14.18 -0.50 -8.75
N HIS A 180 -13.26 -1.32 -8.25
CA HIS A 180 -12.81 -2.52 -8.96
C HIS A 180 -13.95 -3.51 -9.15
N LEU A 181 -14.71 -3.81 -8.08
CA LEU A 181 -15.88 -4.68 -8.16
C LEU A 181 -16.89 -4.21 -9.22
N LYS A 182 -17.20 -2.90 -9.22
CA LYS A 182 -18.11 -2.32 -10.21
C LYS A 182 -17.58 -2.47 -11.63
N SER A 183 -16.27 -2.26 -11.84
CA SER A 183 -15.64 -2.42 -13.15
C SER A 183 -15.66 -3.88 -13.60
N ALA A 184 -15.36 -4.82 -12.71
CA ALA A 184 -15.41 -6.24 -13.02
C ALA A 184 -16.82 -6.70 -13.42
N GLN A 185 -17.85 -6.25 -12.70
CA GLN A 185 -19.24 -6.55 -13.02
C GLN A 185 -19.70 -5.95 -14.36
N GLN A 186 -19.07 -4.89 -14.83
CA GLN A 186 -19.35 -4.32 -16.16
C GLN A 186 -18.72 -5.15 -17.29
N ILE A 187 -17.50 -5.65 -17.07
CA ILE A 187 -16.79 -6.49 -18.05
C ILE A 187 -17.44 -7.89 -18.18
N ASN A 188 -18.00 -8.40 -17.10
CA ASN A 188 -18.66 -9.73 -17.06
C ASN A 188 -20.08 -9.77 -17.68
N LYS A 189 -20.58 -8.67 -18.23
CA LYS A 189 -21.89 -8.62 -18.90
C LYS A 189 -21.77 -9.05 -20.37
#